data_0abdc7d06edaba6679773f596ef601bc
#
_entry.id   0abdc7d06edaba6679773f596ef601bc
#
_cell.length_a   1.000
_cell.length_b   1.000
_cell.length_c   1.000
_cell.angle_alpha   90.00
_cell.angle_beta   90.00
_cell.angle_gamma   90.00
#
_symmetry.space_group_name_H-M   'P 1'
#
loop_
_entity.id
_entity.type
_entity.pdbx_description
1 polymer ?
#
loop_
_entity_poly.entity_id
_entity_poly.type
_entity_poly.pdbx_seq_one_letter_code
_entity_poly.pdbx_strand_id
1 'polypeptide(L)'
;NAESIAKMKDGVRFVNCARGGCMDAQAVADAVKSGKMAGAAIDVYTSEPLLPENNPFLGLPQVVQTPHLGASTLEAQVGVAVDVAYGVIDALLGKPVMTAVNMAPIPKSVATVIQPYFGLAERMGTVGIYLADGPVKEVAIEYTGALAETEVQALTTAFLKGLLNPILQESVNYV
;
A
#
# COMPACT_ATOMS: atom_id res chain seq x y z
N ASN A 1 -18.98 -7.48 -6.31
CA ASN A 1 -20.38 -7.88 -6.14
C ASN A 1 -21.02 -8.19 -7.51
N ALA A 2 -22.25 -8.71 -7.53
CA ALA A 2 -22.98 -9.09 -8.73
C ALA A 2 -23.13 -7.95 -9.74
N GLU A 3 -23.39 -6.71 -9.28
CA GLU A 3 -23.51 -5.54 -10.14
C GLU A 3 -22.20 -5.21 -10.87
N SER A 4 -21.08 -5.27 -10.17
CA SER A 4 -19.76 -5.07 -10.77
C SER A 4 -19.43 -6.16 -11.78
N ILE A 5 -19.79 -7.41 -11.49
CA ILE A 5 -19.59 -8.55 -12.38
C ILE A 5 -20.42 -8.40 -13.67
N ALA A 6 -21.66 -7.92 -13.57
CA ALA A 6 -22.51 -7.70 -14.71
C ALA A 6 -21.90 -6.72 -15.74
N LYS A 7 -21.10 -5.75 -15.29
CA LYS A 7 -20.40 -4.77 -16.14
C LYS A 7 -19.13 -5.33 -16.81
N MET A 8 -18.65 -6.50 -16.38
CA MET A 8 -17.47 -7.12 -16.97
C MET A 8 -17.81 -7.74 -18.33
N LYS A 9 -16.78 -7.92 -19.17
CA LYS A 9 -16.94 -8.65 -20.45
C LYS A 9 -17.29 -10.11 -20.20
N ASP A 10 -18.03 -10.71 -21.13
CA ASP A 10 -18.34 -12.13 -21.08
C ASP A 10 -17.07 -12.97 -21.26
N GLY A 11 -16.99 -14.08 -20.54
CA GLY A 11 -15.84 -14.97 -20.54
C GLY A 11 -14.61 -14.43 -19.79
N VAL A 12 -14.77 -13.40 -18.93
CA VAL A 12 -13.68 -12.89 -18.11
C VAL A 12 -13.16 -13.97 -17.18
N ARG A 13 -11.86 -13.91 -16.88
CA ARG A 13 -11.23 -14.71 -15.82
C ARG A 13 -10.94 -13.83 -14.62
N PHE A 14 -11.27 -14.32 -13.44
CA PHE A 14 -11.14 -13.59 -12.19
C PHE A 14 -10.05 -14.22 -11.31
N VAL A 15 -9.19 -13.39 -10.71
CA VAL A 15 -8.16 -13.86 -9.78
C VAL A 15 -8.23 -13.00 -8.51
N ASN A 16 -8.27 -13.66 -7.35
CA ASN A 16 -8.18 -12.98 -6.06
C ASN A 16 -7.13 -13.65 -5.16
N CYS A 17 -5.98 -12.98 -5.03
CA CYS A 17 -4.91 -13.31 -4.09
C CYS A 17 -4.70 -12.16 -3.09
N ALA A 18 -5.68 -11.24 -2.95
CA ALA A 18 -5.59 -10.08 -2.06
C ALA A 18 -6.20 -10.38 -0.68
N ARG A 19 -7.50 -10.27 -0.57
CA ARG A 19 -8.28 -10.60 0.65
C ARG A 19 -9.66 -11.11 0.28
N GLY A 20 -10.22 -12.03 1.07
CA GLY A 20 -11.55 -12.59 0.83
C GLY A 20 -12.66 -11.55 0.79
N GLY A 21 -12.61 -10.54 1.65
CA GLY A 21 -13.57 -9.42 1.67
C GLY A 21 -13.55 -8.51 0.44
N CYS A 22 -12.57 -8.65 -0.47
CA CYS A 22 -12.53 -7.88 -1.73
C CYS A 22 -13.54 -8.40 -2.77
N MET A 23 -14.17 -9.55 -2.55
CA MET A 23 -15.14 -10.15 -3.46
C MET A 23 -16.37 -10.67 -2.72
N ASP A 24 -17.48 -10.72 -3.44
CA ASP A 24 -18.65 -11.52 -3.09
C ASP A 24 -18.47 -12.92 -3.69
N ALA A 25 -18.12 -13.88 -2.84
CA ALA A 25 -17.76 -15.24 -3.27
C ALA A 25 -18.95 -15.96 -3.94
N GLN A 26 -20.18 -15.72 -3.46
CA GLN A 26 -21.37 -16.31 -4.07
C GLN A 26 -21.63 -15.73 -5.45
N ALA A 27 -21.51 -14.41 -5.61
CA ALA A 27 -21.69 -13.76 -6.90
C ALA A 27 -20.65 -14.21 -7.95
N VAL A 28 -19.40 -14.46 -7.52
CA VAL A 28 -18.36 -15.02 -8.39
C VAL A 28 -18.70 -16.46 -8.79
N ALA A 29 -19.11 -17.30 -7.85
CA ALA A 29 -19.52 -18.67 -8.12
C ALA A 29 -20.70 -18.75 -9.11
N ASP A 30 -21.70 -17.89 -8.93
CA ASP A 30 -22.87 -17.82 -9.81
C ASP A 30 -22.50 -17.32 -11.22
N ALA A 31 -21.56 -16.37 -11.30
CA ALA A 31 -21.04 -15.90 -12.58
C ALA A 31 -20.24 -16.99 -13.35
N VAL A 32 -19.52 -17.85 -12.64
CA VAL A 32 -18.85 -19.02 -13.26
C VAL A 32 -19.88 -20.03 -13.71
N LYS A 33 -20.89 -20.36 -12.88
CA LYS A 33 -21.97 -21.29 -13.24
C LYS A 33 -22.77 -20.84 -14.45
N SER A 34 -23.03 -19.55 -14.57
CA SER A 34 -23.78 -18.97 -15.70
C SER A 34 -22.95 -18.81 -16.97
N GLY A 35 -21.63 -19.01 -16.92
CA GLY A 35 -20.72 -18.77 -18.05
C GLY A 35 -20.35 -17.28 -18.26
N LYS A 36 -20.85 -16.36 -17.44
CA LYS A 36 -20.41 -14.95 -17.45
C LYS A 36 -18.91 -14.84 -17.19
N MET A 37 -18.39 -15.66 -16.27
CA MET A 37 -16.96 -15.87 -16.05
C MET A 37 -16.52 -17.23 -16.62
N ALA A 38 -15.45 -17.24 -17.41
CA ALA A 38 -14.86 -18.48 -17.93
C ALA A 38 -14.15 -19.29 -16.84
N GLY A 39 -13.80 -18.67 -15.73
CA GLY A 39 -13.18 -19.31 -14.56
C GLY A 39 -12.66 -18.31 -13.55
N ALA A 40 -12.23 -18.84 -12.41
CA ALA A 40 -11.64 -18.03 -11.33
C ALA A 40 -10.47 -18.77 -10.67
N ALA A 41 -9.54 -18.00 -10.07
CA ALA A 41 -8.50 -18.50 -9.17
C ALA A 41 -8.58 -17.75 -7.85
N ILE A 42 -8.77 -18.47 -6.76
CA ILE A 42 -9.06 -17.92 -5.44
C ILE A 42 -8.08 -18.49 -4.42
N ASP A 43 -7.29 -17.62 -3.82
CA ASP A 43 -6.32 -17.97 -2.77
C ASP A 43 -6.75 -17.49 -1.38
N VAL A 44 -7.76 -16.62 -1.30
CA VAL A 44 -8.17 -15.94 -0.06
C VAL A 44 -9.68 -15.97 0.13
N TYR A 45 -10.14 -16.13 1.36
CA TYR A 45 -11.54 -16.34 1.71
C TYR A 45 -11.97 -15.41 2.85
N THR A 46 -13.28 -15.18 2.99
CA THR A 46 -13.85 -14.39 4.10
C THR A 46 -13.80 -15.14 5.43
N SER A 47 -13.78 -16.47 5.39
CA SER A 47 -13.57 -17.34 6.56
C SER A 47 -12.45 -18.33 6.21
N GLU A 48 -11.41 -18.35 7.02
CA GLU A 48 -10.26 -19.23 6.84
C GLU A 48 -10.03 -20.06 8.13
N PRO A 49 -9.92 -21.39 8.03
CA PRO A 49 -9.94 -22.20 6.80
C PRO A 49 -11.33 -22.25 6.14
N LEU A 50 -11.36 -22.32 4.80
CA LEU A 50 -12.60 -22.50 4.05
C LEU A 50 -13.13 -23.93 4.27
N LEU A 51 -14.27 -24.05 4.93
CA LEU A 51 -14.93 -25.33 5.15
C LEU A 51 -15.85 -25.68 3.97
N PRO A 52 -16.06 -26.98 3.67
CA PRO A 52 -16.90 -27.41 2.56
C PRO A 52 -18.32 -26.82 2.59
N GLU A 53 -18.94 -26.71 3.75
CA GLU A 53 -20.28 -26.15 3.96
C GLU A 53 -20.39 -24.67 3.62
N ASN A 54 -19.28 -23.93 3.64
CA ASN A 54 -19.22 -22.50 3.38
C ASN A 54 -18.51 -22.18 2.03
N ASN A 55 -18.23 -23.21 1.23
CA ASN A 55 -17.49 -23.07 -0.01
C ASN A 55 -18.44 -22.98 -1.22
N PRO A 56 -18.74 -21.77 -1.76
CA PRO A 56 -19.63 -21.62 -2.92
C PRO A 56 -19.01 -22.14 -4.22
N PHE A 57 -17.70 -22.40 -4.24
CA PHE A 57 -16.94 -22.86 -5.39
C PHE A 57 -16.86 -24.39 -5.47
N LEU A 58 -17.38 -25.10 -4.49
CA LEU A 58 -17.32 -26.56 -4.45
C LEU A 58 -18.01 -27.16 -5.68
N GLY A 59 -17.33 -28.07 -6.35
CA GLY A 59 -17.85 -28.72 -7.57
C GLY A 59 -17.77 -27.87 -8.84
N LEU A 60 -17.09 -26.72 -8.82
CA LEU A 60 -16.84 -25.89 -10.03
C LEU A 60 -15.45 -26.18 -10.59
N PRO A 61 -15.30 -27.00 -11.63
CA PRO A 61 -13.99 -27.36 -12.19
C PRO A 61 -13.27 -26.18 -12.85
N GLN A 62 -13.98 -25.08 -13.14
CA GLN A 62 -13.42 -23.84 -13.68
C GLN A 62 -12.79 -22.95 -12.60
N VAL A 63 -12.92 -23.32 -11.31
CA VAL A 63 -12.36 -22.53 -10.21
C VAL A 63 -11.17 -23.27 -9.59
N VAL A 64 -10.01 -22.65 -9.64
CA VAL A 64 -8.81 -23.09 -8.92
C VAL A 64 -8.84 -22.47 -7.53
N GLN A 65 -8.66 -23.29 -6.51
CA GLN A 65 -8.65 -22.87 -5.10
C GLN A 65 -7.34 -23.27 -4.46
N THR A 66 -6.73 -22.37 -3.70
CA THR A 66 -5.52 -22.59 -2.91
C THR A 66 -5.73 -22.12 -1.47
N PRO A 67 -5.05 -22.70 -0.46
CA PRO A 67 -5.32 -22.44 0.94
C PRO A 67 -4.53 -21.22 1.48
N HIS A 68 -4.61 -20.07 0.84
CA HIS A 68 -3.93 -18.82 1.20
C HIS A 68 -2.39 -19.01 1.22
N LEU A 69 -1.83 -19.33 0.05
CA LEU A 69 -0.40 -19.65 -0.11
C LEU A 69 0.52 -18.43 -0.24
N GLY A 70 0.00 -17.22 -0.43
CA GLY A 70 0.78 -16.04 -0.79
C GLY A 70 2.09 -15.83 -0.02
N ALA A 71 2.06 -15.88 1.32
CA ALA A 71 3.24 -15.79 2.18
C ALA A 71 3.56 -17.11 2.93
N SER A 72 2.98 -18.23 2.52
CA SER A 72 3.06 -19.52 3.23
C SER A 72 4.18 -20.43 2.70
N THR A 73 5.12 -19.90 1.93
CA THR A 73 6.37 -20.60 1.57
C THR A 73 7.49 -20.22 2.54
N LEU A 74 8.48 -21.11 2.72
CA LEU A 74 9.62 -20.86 3.59
C LEU A 74 10.39 -19.61 3.16
N GLU A 75 10.61 -19.45 1.87
CA GLU A 75 11.32 -18.30 1.28
C GLU A 75 10.57 -17.00 1.53
N ALA A 76 9.23 -17.01 1.35
CA ALA A 76 8.41 -15.82 1.57
C ALA A 76 8.39 -15.41 3.04
N GLN A 77 8.28 -16.37 3.98
CA GLN A 77 8.31 -16.09 5.42
C GLN A 77 9.65 -15.50 5.86
N VAL A 78 10.76 -16.06 5.40
CA VAL A 78 12.10 -15.51 5.69
C VAL A 78 12.26 -14.13 5.06
N GLY A 79 11.87 -13.96 3.80
CA GLY A 79 11.96 -12.67 3.10
C GLY A 79 11.18 -11.58 3.81
N VAL A 80 9.91 -11.83 4.15
CA VAL A 80 9.07 -10.86 4.88
C VAL A 80 9.66 -10.52 6.25
N ALA A 81 10.15 -11.50 7.00
CA ALA A 81 10.76 -11.26 8.31
C ALA A 81 11.99 -10.34 8.21
N VAL A 82 12.85 -10.56 7.22
CA VAL A 82 14.03 -9.75 6.96
C VAL A 82 13.63 -8.33 6.53
N ASP A 83 12.69 -8.19 5.59
CA ASP A 83 12.23 -6.88 5.11
C ASP A 83 11.58 -6.05 6.23
N VAL A 84 10.78 -6.67 7.10
CA VAL A 84 10.20 -6.01 8.26
C VAL A 84 11.28 -5.58 9.24
N ALA A 85 12.27 -6.44 9.51
CA ALA A 85 13.38 -6.09 10.42
C ALA A 85 14.17 -4.87 9.94
N TYR A 86 14.49 -4.81 8.64
CA TYR A 86 15.13 -3.63 8.05
C TYR A 86 14.23 -2.40 8.09
N GLY A 87 12.93 -2.55 7.80
CA GLY A 87 11.97 -1.46 7.90
C GLY A 87 11.89 -0.86 9.31
N VAL A 88 11.88 -1.71 10.35
CA VAL A 88 11.90 -1.26 11.75
C VAL A 88 13.22 -0.54 12.09
N ILE A 89 14.36 -1.06 11.65
CA ILE A 89 15.67 -0.41 11.85
C ILE A 89 15.69 0.97 11.18
N ASP A 90 15.22 1.07 9.95
CA ASP A 90 15.17 2.34 9.22
C ASP A 90 14.23 3.34 9.92
N ALA A 91 13.07 2.90 10.41
CA ALA A 91 12.17 3.74 11.18
C ALA A 91 12.81 4.29 12.47
N LEU A 92 13.49 3.41 13.23
CA LEU A 92 14.18 3.81 14.47
C LEU A 92 15.35 4.78 14.23
N LEU A 93 15.98 4.69 13.05
CA LEU A 93 17.04 5.60 12.61
C LEU A 93 16.50 6.89 11.97
N GLY A 94 15.17 7.08 11.93
CA GLY A 94 14.53 8.25 11.29
C GLY A 94 14.68 8.25 9.76
N LYS A 95 14.97 7.11 9.14
CA LYS A 95 15.04 6.97 7.69
C LYS A 95 13.66 6.66 7.11
N PRO A 96 13.41 6.99 5.84
CA PRO A 96 12.15 6.65 5.19
C PRO A 96 12.00 5.12 5.05
N VAL A 97 10.85 4.60 5.47
CA VAL A 97 10.50 3.17 5.36
C VAL A 97 9.73 2.93 4.08
N MET A 98 10.33 2.24 3.11
CA MET A 98 9.78 2.03 1.78
C MET A 98 8.53 1.13 1.76
N THR A 99 8.34 0.32 2.79
CA THR A 99 7.23 -0.64 2.94
C THR A 99 6.19 -0.18 3.96
N ALA A 100 6.23 1.08 4.40
CA ALA A 100 5.27 1.62 5.36
C ALA A 100 3.86 1.62 4.76
N VAL A 101 2.88 1.11 5.52
CA VAL A 101 1.48 1.00 5.07
C VAL A 101 0.75 2.34 5.17
N ASN A 102 1.19 3.18 6.08
CA ASN A 102 0.62 4.49 6.40
C ASN A 102 1.37 5.67 5.75
N MET A 103 2.24 5.39 4.79
CA MET A 103 2.92 6.37 3.95
C MET A 103 2.62 6.10 2.48
N ALA A 104 2.66 7.13 1.65
CA ALA A 104 2.60 6.95 0.21
C ALA A 104 3.79 6.08 -0.26
N PRO A 105 3.57 5.02 -1.05
CA PRO A 105 4.64 4.16 -1.51
C PRO A 105 5.60 4.96 -2.39
N ILE A 106 6.89 4.89 -2.09
CA ILE A 106 7.93 5.54 -2.89
C ILE A 106 8.57 4.49 -3.80
N PRO A 107 8.43 4.59 -5.12
CA PRO A 107 9.11 3.67 -6.04
C PRO A 107 10.63 3.67 -5.80
N LYS A 108 11.29 2.52 -5.90
CA LYS A 108 12.74 2.41 -5.66
C LYS A 108 13.57 3.35 -6.54
N SER A 109 13.16 3.56 -7.79
CA SER A 109 13.79 4.51 -8.71
C SER A 109 13.73 5.95 -8.22
N VAL A 110 12.60 6.34 -7.64
CA VAL A 110 12.37 7.67 -7.07
C VAL A 110 13.14 7.84 -5.76
N ALA A 111 13.11 6.81 -4.90
CA ALA A 111 13.78 6.84 -3.61
C ALA A 111 15.27 7.19 -3.71
N THR A 112 15.99 6.61 -4.67
CA THR A 112 17.42 6.89 -4.89
C THR A 112 17.67 8.37 -5.20
N VAL A 113 16.74 9.01 -5.95
CA VAL A 113 16.85 10.42 -6.34
C VAL A 113 16.55 11.35 -5.16
N ILE A 114 15.47 11.06 -4.39
CA ILE A 114 14.98 11.97 -3.34
C ILE A 114 15.65 11.75 -1.99
N GLN A 115 16.23 10.56 -1.73
CA GLN A 115 16.85 10.21 -0.44
C GLN A 115 17.85 11.25 0.08
N PRO A 116 18.77 11.82 -0.73
CA PRO A 116 19.72 12.82 -0.25
C PRO A 116 19.06 14.11 0.24
N TYR A 117 17.83 14.39 -0.20
CA TYR A 117 17.14 15.63 0.10
C TYR A 117 16.23 15.59 1.32
N PHE A 118 15.98 14.41 1.92
CA PHE A 118 15.10 14.30 3.09
C PHE A 118 15.56 15.18 4.25
N GLY A 119 16.83 15.06 4.63
CA GLY A 119 17.39 15.87 5.73
C GLY A 119 17.42 17.36 5.40
N LEU A 120 17.59 17.74 4.14
CA LEU A 120 17.50 19.13 3.71
C LEU A 120 16.07 19.65 3.84
N ALA A 121 15.09 18.91 3.33
CA ALA A 121 13.68 19.28 3.38
C ALA A 121 13.21 19.49 4.84
N GLU A 122 13.53 18.56 5.74
CA GLU A 122 13.19 18.67 7.17
C GLU A 122 13.83 19.91 7.82
N ARG A 123 15.11 20.16 7.56
CA ARG A 123 15.80 21.36 8.08
C ARG A 123 15.22 22.65 7.51
N MET A 124 14.88 22.69 6.23
CA MET A 124 14.22 23.84 5.61
C MET A 124 12.87 24.14 6.26
N GLY A 125 12.07 23.11 6.56
CA GLY A 125 10.83 23.26 7.34
C GLY A 125 11.06 23.86 8.72
N THR A 126 12.06 23.34 9.45
CA THR A 126 12.43 23.87 10.76
C THR A 126 12.91 25.32 10.69
N VAL A 127 13.75 25.67 9.74
CA VAL A 127 14.19 27.06 9.53
C VAL A 127 13.02 27.96 9.15
N GLY A 128 12.14 27.48 8.27
CA GLY A 128 10.98 28.23 7.81
C GLY A 128 10.06 28.69 8.95
N ILE A 129 9.79 27.81 9.92
CA ILE A 129 8.94 28.18 11.06
C ILE A 129 9.62 29.19 11.99
N TYR A 130 10.92 29.12 12.18
CA TYR A 130 11.66 30.10 13.00
C TYR A 130 11.80 31.48 12.32
N LEU A 131 11.72 31.53 10.99
CA LEU A 131 11.73 32.77 10.22
C LEU A 131 10.34 33.38 10.04
N ALA A 132 9.27 32.61 10.30
CA ALA A 132 7.92 33.10 10.18
C ALA A 132 7.60 34.13 11.30
N ASP A 133 7.06 35.28 10.88
CA ASP A 133 6.58 36.29 11.81
C ASP A 133 5.08 36.06 12.12
N GLY A 134 4.83 35.17 13.09
CA GLY A 134 3.48 34.80 13.52
C GLY A 134 2.98 33.46 12.97
N PRO A 135 1.66 33.18 13.08
CA PRO A 135 1.08 31.90 12.70
C PRO A 135 1.18 31.65 11.18
N VAL A 136 1.77 30.54 10.78
CA VAL A 136 1.84 30.11 9.39
C VAL A 136 0.46 29.65 8.93
N LYS A 137 -0.08 30.26 7.87
CA LYS A 137 -1.37 29.92 7.27
C LYS A 137 -1.24 29.14 5.96
N GLU A 138 -0.16 29.39 5.24
CA GLU A 138 0.07 28.78 3.94
C GLU A 138 1.57 28.56 3.75
N VAL A 139 1.91 27.48 3.07
CA VAL A 139 3.29 27.13 2.70
C VAL A 139 3.30 26.75 1.23
N ALA A 140 4.14 27.39 0.43
CA ALA A 140 4.43 27.02 -0.95
C ALA A 140 5.84 26.42 -1.03
N ILE A 141 5.97 25.24 -1.62
CA ILE A 141 7.26 24.58 -1.84
C ILE A 141 7.44 24.40 -3.35
N GLU A 142 8.50 24.99 -3.87
CA GLU A 142 8.84 24.85 -5.28
C GLU A 142 10.02 23.89 -5.46
N TYR A 143 9.86 22.92 -6.35
CA TYR A 143 10.87 21.93 -6.70
C TYR A 143 11.39 22.23 -8.10
N THR A 144 12.69 22.35 -8.23
CA THR A 144 13.35 22.71 -9.52
C THR A 144 14.40 21.68 -9.92
N GLY A 145 14.88 21.78 -11.16
CA GLY A 145 15.88 20.86 -11.71
C GLY A 145 15.34 19.42 -11.79
N ALA A 146 16.13 18.44 -11.42
CA ALA A 146 15.74 17.02 -11.50
C ALA A 146 14.55 16.66 -10.60
N LEU A 147 14.28 17.42 -9.55
CA LEU A 147 13.16 17.19 -8.65
C LEU A 147 11.82 17.63 -9.25
N ALA A 148 11.80 18.55 -10.21
CA ALA A 148 10.56 19.02 -10.85
C ALA A 148 9.82 17.91 -11.63
N GLU A 149 10.57 16.90 -12.11
CA GLU A 149 10.05 15.78 -12.88
C GLU A 149 9.91 14.49 -12.04
N THR A 150 10.07 14.59 -10.71
CA THR A 150 10.10 13.46 -9.79
C THR A 150 8.91 13.54 -8.83
N GLU A 151 8.41 12.39 -8.37
CA GLU A 151 7.41 12.35 -7.30
C GLU A 151 8.03 12.82 -5.98
N VAL A 152 7.74 14.07 -5.59
CA VAL A 152 8.35 14.74 -4.44
C VAL A 152 7.45 14.80 -3.20
N GLN A 153 6.31 14.12 -3.19
CA GLN A 153 5.36 14.15 -2.08
C GLN A 153 6.01 13.77 -0.74
N ALA A 154 6.93 12.81 -0.76
CA ALA A 154 7.65 12.40 0.45
C ALA A 154 8.60 13.51 0.97
N LEU A 155 9.19 14.32 0.09
CA LEU A 155 9.98 15.50 0.50
C LEU A 155 9.09 16.59 1.07
N THR A 156 7.89 16.79 0.51
CA THR A 156 6.88 17.69 1.09
C THR A 156 6.52 17.27 2.51
N THR A 157 6.31 15.99 2.74
CA THR A 157 6.04 15.45 4.07
C THR A 157 7.22 15.66 5.02
N ALA A 158 8.46 15.46 4.57
CA ALA A 158 9.65 15.71 5.36
C ALA A 158 9.78 17.21 5.74
N PHE A 159 9.49 18.11 4.82
CA PHE A 159 9.46 19.55 5.08
C PHE A 159 8.39 19.89 6.12
N LEU A 160 7.16 19.40 5.97
CA LEU A 160 6.07 19.64 6.91
C LEU A 160 6.38 19.08 8.29
N LYS A 161 7.03 17.92 8.39
CA LYS A 161 7.52 17.38 9.65
C LYS A 161 8.48 18.36 10.34
N GLY A 162 9.47 18.87 9.61
CA GLY A 162 10.42 19.85 10.14
C GLY A 162 9.76 21.15 10.59
N LEU A 163 8.74 21.60 9.85
CA LEU A 163 7.97 22.80 10.16
C LEU A 163 7.11 22.63 11.40
N LEU A 164 6.50 21.46 11.60
CA LEU A 164 5.56 21.19 12.68
C LEU A 164 6.24 20.77 13.99
N ASN A 165 7.36 20.06 13.95
CA ASN A 165 8.06 19.56 15.14
C ASN A 165 8.35 20.62 16.21
N PRO A 166 8.77 21.86 15.87
CA PRO A 166 9.01 22.89 16.88
C PRO A 166 7.74 23.43 17.54
N ILE A 167 6.57 23.23 16.93
CA ILE A 167 5.29 23.80 17.38
C ILE A 167 4.49 22.78 18.18
N LEU A 168 4.57 21.50 17.81
CA LEU A 168 3.78 20.44 18.42
C LEU A 168 4.51 19.88 19.65
N GLN A 169 3.75 19.59 20.70
CA GLN A 169 4.28 19.01 21.94
C GLN A 169 4.67 17.54 21.79
N GLU A 170 4.18 16.88 20.75
CA GLU A 170 4.51 15.49 20.41
C GLU A 170 5.34 15.46 19.12
N SER A 171 6.29 14.50 19.03
CA SER A 171 7.09 14.39 17.82
C SER A 171 6.22 13.95 16.63
N VAL A 172 6.29 14.72 15.56
CA VAL A 172 5.62 14.40 14.30
C VAL A 172 6.40 13.31 13.58
N ASN A 173 5.74 12.20 13.32
CA ASN A 173 6.26 11.14 12.47
C ASN A 173 5.82 11.36 11.02
N TYR A 174 6.37 10.58 10.07
CA TYR A 174 6.00 10.61 8.64
C TYR A 174 4.61 10.00 8.35
N VAL A 175 3.75 9.90 9.37
CA VAL A 175 2.40 9.31 9.29
C VAL A 175 1.37 10.37 9.02
#